data_deae386a6ebdc869170eaa365a6b82d9
#
_entry.id   deae386a6ebdc869170eaa365a6b82d9
#
_cell.length_a   1.000
_cell.length_b   1.000
_cell.length_c   1.000
_cell.angle_alpha   90.00
_cell.angle_beta   90.00
_cell.angle_gamma   90.00
#
_symmetry.space_group_name_H-M   'P 1'
#
loop_
_entity.id
_entity.type
_entity.pdbx_description
1 polymer ?
#
loop_
_entity_poly.entity_id
_entity_poly.type
_entity_poly.pdbx_seq_one_letter_code
_entity_poly.pdbx_strand_id
1 'polypeptide(L)'
;MTNNLTITRPDDWHLHVRDGAALQTVVPHTAAQFGRAIIMPNLKPPVTTAALALEYKSRIVAAVPKGIDFEPLMTLYLTDNLPPEEIVKAKAAGVVACKLYPAGATTNSDAGVTDLKKIYPTLAAMQKVGMLLLVHGEVTSSDIDLFDREAVFIETQLIPLRRDFPELKIVFEHITTKDAADYVMSADRYMAATLTAHHLLYNRNAIFTGGIRPHYYCLPVLKRETHRVALLSAATSGNTRFFLGTDSAPHPAHLKEHASGCAGCYTAHAAMEMYAEAFDSVGKLDQLEAFASFNGADFYGLPRNQGQITLKRESWTPQESYPFGEAELKPLRSGEALPWRMA
;
A
#
# COMPACT_ATOMS: atom_id res chain seq x y z
N MET A 1 -28.41 -7.26 11.11
CA MET A 1 -27.11 -7.24 10.44
C MET A 1 -27.37 -7.00 8.96
N THR A 2 -26.68 -6.09 8.34
CA THR A 2 -26.82 -5.78 6.91
C THR A 2 -26.24 -6.96 6.09
N ASN A 3 -27.05 -7.56 5.21
CA ASN A 3 -26.61 -8.65 4.35
C ASN A 3 -25.85 -8.16 3.11
N ASN A 4 -26.03 -6.89 2.74
CA ASN A 4 -25.35 -6.23 1.63
C ASN A 4 -24.77 -4.90 2.09
N LEU A 5 -23.59 -4.57 1.61
CA LEU A 5 -22.92 -3.30 1.79
C LEU A 5 -22.59 -2.71 0.41
N THR A 6 -23.27 -1.65 0.03
CA THR A 6 -22.96 -0.90 -1.19
C THR A 6 -22.23 0.38 -0.82
N ILE A 7 -21.08 0.61 -1.42
CA ILE A 7 -20.23 1.79 -1.21
C ILE A 7 -19.82 2.39 -2.54
N THR A 8 -19.42 3.64 -2.54
CA THR A 8 -18.74 4.27 -3.67
C THR A 8 -17.50 3.44 -4.04
N ARG A 9 -17.24 3.26 -5.35
CA ARG A 9 -16.09 2.48 -5.83
C ARG A 9 -14.81 3.00 -5.21
N PRO A 10 -14.04 2.15 -4.48
CA PRO A 10 -12.85 2.58 -3.74
C PRO A 10 -11.65 2.83 -4.64
N ASP A 11 -10.61 3.42 -4.04
CA ASP A 11 -9.27 3.54 -4.62
C ASP A 11 -8.26 2.78 -3.75
N ASP A 12 -7.24 2.21 -4.39
CA ASP A 12 -6.12 1.57 -3.69
C ASP A 12 -4.91 2.52 -3.66
N TRP A 13 -4.58 3.05 -2.49
CA TRP A 13 -3.52 4.05 -2.37
C TRP A 13 -2.12 3.46 -2.19
N HIS A 14 -1.97 2.12 -2.35
CA HIS A 14 -0.66 1.44 -2.35
C HIS A 14 -0.74 0.05 -2.99
N LEU A 15 -0.21 -0.11 -4.19
CA LEU A 15 -0.32 -1.36 -4.96
C LEU A 15 0.96 -1.70 -5.73
N HIS A 16 1.38 -2.97 -5.65
CA HIS A 16 2.42 -3.55 -6.50
C HIS A 16 1.80 -4.45 -7.57
N VAL A 17 1.95 -4.11 -8.84
CA VAL A 17 1.46 -4.95 -9.95
C VAL A 17 2.57 -5.71 -10.66
N ARG A 18 3.83 -5.44 -10.30
CA ARG A 18 5.02 -5.97 -10.98
C ARG A 18 5.05 -5.56 -12.46
N ASP A 19 5.62 -6.37 -13.36
CA ASP A 19 5.69 -6.07 -14.79
C ASP A 19 5.59 -7.35 -15.62
N GLY A 20 5.49 -7.22 -16.95
CA GLY A 20 5.46 -8.34 -17.87
C GLY A 20 4.24 -9.24 -17.71
N ALA A 21 4.44 -10.56 -17.72
CA ALA A 21 3.36 -11.54 -17.64
C ALA A 21 2.53 -11.47 -16.35
N ALA A 22 3.11 -10.96 -15.25
CA ALA A 22 2.41 -10.77 -13.97
C ALA A 22 1.20 -9.84 -14.07
N LEU A 23 1.27 -8.83 -14.95
CA LEU A 23 0.20 -7.84 -15.15
C LEU A 23 -1.11 -8.51 -15.57
N GLN A 24 -1.06 -9.61 -16.32
CA GLN A 24 -2.24 -10.30 -16.83
C GLN A 24 -3.11 -10.93 -15.71
N THR A 25 -2.54 -11.21 -14.56
CA THR A 25 -3.27 -11.72 -13.39
C THR A 25 -3.58 -10.60 -12.39
N VAL A 26 -2.59 -9.77 -12.08
CA VAL A 26 -2.69 -8.81 -10.98
C VAL A 26 -3.61 -7.63 -11.33
N VAL A 27 -3.49 -7.08 -12.54
CA VAL A 27 -4.28 -5.91 -12.96
C VAL A 27 -5.78 -6.22 -13.03
N PRO A 28 -6.25 -7.36 -13.58
CA PRO A 28 -7.68 -7.70 -13.53
C PRO A 28 -8.25 -7.79 -12.12
N HIS A 29 -7.51 -8.37 -11.15
CA HIS A 29 -7.99 -8.51 -9.77
C HIS A 29 -8.19 -7.13 -9.10
N THR A 30 -7.24 -6.21 -9.27
CA THR A 30 -7.36 -4.88 -8.70
C THR A 30 -8.40 -4.02 -9.44
N ALA A 31 -8.41 -4.08 -10.78
CA ALA A 31 -9.34 -3.32 -11.60
C ALA A 31 -10.81 -3.72 -11.40
N ALA A 32 -11.08 -4.96 -10.98
CA ALA A 32 -12.43 -5.40 -10.64
C ALA A 32 -13.00 -4.67 -9.42
N GLN A 33 -12.16 -4.25 -8.48
CA GLN A 33 -12.57 -3.69 -7.19
C GLN A 33 -12.40 -2.16 -7.13
N PHE A 34 -11.29 -1.65 -7.66
CA PHE A 34 -10.85 -0.26 -7.49
C PHE A 34 -11.05 0.57 -8.77
N GLY A 35 -11.36 1.86 -8.61
CA GLY A 35 -11.39 2.82 -9.71
C GLY A 35 -10.00 3.30 -10.10
N ARG A 36 -9.13 3.47 -9.10
CA ARG A 36 -7.74 3.91 -9.26
C ARG A 36 -6.83 3.14 -8.32
N ALA A 37 -5.54 3.09 -8.67
CA ALA A 37 -4.52 2.64 -7.71
C ALA A 37 -3.21 3.42 -7.85
N ILE A 38 -2.56 3.72 -6.71
CA ILE A 38 -1.19 4.21 -6.66
C ILE A 38 -0.24 3.05 -6.95
N ILE A 39 0.49 3.14 -8.04
CA ILE A 39 1.38 2.08 -8.49
C ILE A 39 2.79 2.29 -7.94
N MET A 40 3.27 1.31 -7.19
CA MET A 40 4.61 1.34 -6.61
C MET A 40 5.70 1.16 -7.67
N PRO A 41 6.79 1.96 -7.59
CA PRO A 41 7.79 2.08 -8.66
C PRO A 41 8.98 1.12 -8.53
N ASN A 42 8.99 0.20 -7.55
CA ASN A 42 10.14 -0.65 -7.21
C ASN A 42 10.29 -1.89 -8.13
N LEU A 43 10.36 -1.62 -9.42
CA LEU A 43 10.74 -2.61 -10.43
C LEU A 43 12.26 -2.83 -10.46
N LYS A 44 12.75 -3.71 -11.32
CA LYS A 44 14.17 -3.87 -11.69
C LYS A 44 14.33 -3.71 -13.20
N PRO A 45 14.87 -2.56 -13.66
CA PRO A 45 15.29 -1.37 -12.90
C PRO A 45 14.10 -0.59 -12.34
N PRO A 46 14.31 0.26 -11.30
CA PRO A 46 13.24 1.05 -10.70
C PRO A 46 12.77 2.19 -11.62
N VAL A 47 11.52 2.62 -11.42
CA VAL A 47 10.91 3.71 -12.20
C VAL A 47 11.35 5.06 -11.62
N THR A 48 12.39 5.66 -12.19
CA THR A 48 13.03 6.87 -11.66
C THR A 48 12.77 8.14 -12.50
N THR A 49 12.12 8.02 -13.66
CA THR A 49 11.84 9.17 -14.54
C THR A 49 10.38 9.20 -15.00
N ALA A 50 9.93 10.39 -15.39
CA ALA A 50 8.61 10.58 -15.99
C ALA A 50 8.39 9.68 -17.22
N ALA A 51 9.40 9.54 -18.10
CA ALA A 51 9.31 8.67 -19.27
C ALA A 51 9.07 7.21 -18.87
N LEU A 52 9.87 6.67 -17.95
CA LEU A 52 9.70 5.31 -17.45
C LEU A 52 8.33 5.09 -16.78
N ALA A 53 7.83 6.11 -16.05
CA ALA A 53 6.50 6.05 -15.45
C ALA A 53 5.39 5.96 -16.50
N LEU A 54 5.46 6.74 -17.57
CA LEU A 54 4.47 6.69 -18.65
C LEU A 54 4.54 5.38 -19.45
N GLU A 55 5.73 4.87 -19.73
CA GLU A 55 5.92 3.56 -20.35
C GLU A 55 5.32 2.44 -19.49
N TYR A 56 5.55 2.48 -18.18
CA TYR A 56 4.97 1.51 -17.25
C TYR A 56 3.45 1.65 -17.19
N LYS A 57 2.91 2.88 -17.12
CA LYS A 57 1.47 3.15 -17.20
C LYS A 57 0.85 2.50 -18.45
N SER A 58 1.50 2.65 -19.60
CA SER A 58 1.01 2.05 -20.87
C SER A 58 0.90 0.53 -20.79
N ARG A 59 1.89 -0.15 -20.20
CA ARG A 59 1.84 -1.61 -20.02
C ARG A 59 0.72 -2.06 -19.07
N ILE A 60 0.51 -1.32 -17.98
CA ILE A 60 -0.57 -1.60 -17.02
C ILE A 60 -1.94 -1.42 -17.68
N VAL A 61 -2.14 -0.30 -18.38
CA VAL A 61 -3.40 -0.02 -19.07
C VAL A 61 -3.72 -1.09 -20.12
N ALA A 62 -2.71 -1.61 -20.82
CA ALA A 62 -2.89 -2.69 -21.79
C ALA A 62 -3.35 -4.03 -21.13
N ALA A 63 -3.14 -4.20 -19.82
CA ALA A 63 -3.57 -5.36 -19.06
C ALA A 63 -4.95 -5.19 -18.38
N VAL A 64 -5.55 -3.99 -18.44
CA VAL A 64 -6.88 -3.75 -17.90
C VAL A 64 -7.92 -4.47 -18.78
N PRO A 65 -8.84 -5.26 -18.21
CA PRO A 65 -9.88 -5.93 -18.99
C PRO A 65 -10.79 -4.95 -19.72
N LYS A 66 -11.20 -5.30 -20.93
CA LYS A 66 -12.08 -4.46 -21.75
C LYS A 66 -13.39 -4.13 -21.01
N GLY A 67 -13.77 -2.86 -21.03
CA GLY A 67 -15.01 -2.38 -20.41
C GLY A 67 -14.88 -2.07 -18.91
N ILE A 68 -13.71 -2.30 -18.31
CA ILE A 68 -13.43 -1.86 -16.92
C ILE A 68 -12.72 -0.51 -16.97
N ASP A 69 -13.26 0.45 -16.23
CA ASP A 69 -12.64 1.75 -16.02
C ASP A 69 -11.70 1.65 -14.80
N PHE A 70 -10.39 1.70 -15.05
CA PHE A 70 -9.35 1.66 -14.02
C PHE A 70 -8.19 2.57 -14.40
N GLU A 71 -7.82 3.46 -13.50
CA GLU A 71 -6.72 4.39 -13.71
C GLU A 71 -5.51 4.08 -12.82
N PRO A 72 -4.36 3.66 -13.39
CA PRO A 72 -3.10 3.60 -12.65
C PRO A 72 -2.53 4.99 -12.45
N LEU A 73 -2.33 5.37 -11.18
CA LEU A 73 -1.68 6.59 -10.73
C LEU A 73 -0.19 6.30 -10.50
N MET A 74 0.67 6.89 -11.34
CA MET A 74 2.08 6.54 -11.35
C MET A 74 2.88 7.28 -10.30
N THR A 75 3.96 6.64 -9.83
CA THR A 75 4.91 7.22 -8.88
C THR A 75 6.33 7.06 -9.37
N LEU A 76 7.25 7.91 -8.88
CA LEU A 76 8.68 7.75 -9.07
C LEU A 76 9.34 7.10 -7.85
N TYR A 77 10.38 6.34 -8.10
CA TYR A 77 11.26 5.78 -7.08
C TYR A 77 12.30 6.83 -6.67
N LEU A 78 12.32 7.25 -5.40
CA LEU A 78 13.36 8.13 -4.88
C LEU A 78 14.68 7.39 -4.70
N THR A 79 15.73 7.92 -5.29
CA THR A 79 17.12 7.49 -5.09
C THR A 79 17.92 8.66 -4.54
N ASP A 80 19.11 8.40 -4.00
CA ASP A 80 20.03 9.45 -3.54
C ASP A 80 20.32 10.51 -4.62
N ASN A 81 20.20 10.15 -5.90
CA ASN A 81 20.60 10.96 -7.05
C ASN A 81 19.43 11.47 -7.92
N LEU A 82 18.17 11.29 -7.49
CA LEU A 82 17.04 11.81 -8.27
C LEU A 82 17.04 13.35 -8.26
N PRO A 83 17.23 14.00 -9.41
CA PRO A 83 17.41 15.46 -9.44
C PRO A 83 16.07 16.20 -9.29
N PRO A 84 16.06 17.42 -8.71
CA PRO A 84 14.86 18.23 -8.55
C PRO A 84 14.12 18.54 -9.85
N GLU A 85 14.86 18.67 -10.96
CA GLU A 85 14.28 18.96 -12.29
C GLU A 85 13.39 17.82 -12.77
N GLU A 86 13.69 16.56 -12.40
CA GLU A 86 12.87 15.42 -12.77
C GLU A 86 11.54 15.44 -12.03
N ILE A 87 11.48 15.98 -10.81
CA ILE A 87 10.22 16.18 -10.06
C ILE A 87 9.27 17.12 -10.84
N VAL A 88 9.81 18.22 -11.39
CA VAL A 88 9.00 19.17 -12.17
C VAL A 88 8.46 18.51 -13.44
N LYS A 89 9.31 17.76 -14.17
CA LYS A 89 8.92 17.01 -15.36
C LYS A 89 7.85 15.95 -15.05
N ALA A 90 8.08 15.17 -13.98
CA ALA A 90 7.17 14.11 -13.54
C ALA A 90 5.79 14.68 -13.16
N LYS A 91 5.76 15.78 -12.43
CA LYS A 91 4.50 16.47 -12.09
C LYS A 91 3.74 16.92 -13.33
N ALA A 92 4.44 17.54 -14.30
CA ALA A 92 3.86 17.95 -15.57
C ALA A 92 3.34 16.76 -16.41
N ALA A 93 3.96 15.59 -16.30
CA ALA A 93 3.56 14.35 -16.95
C ALA A 93 2.41 13.59 -16.23
N GLY A 94 1.90 14.13 -15.10
CA GLY A 94 0.81 13.52 -14.34
C GLY A 94 1.23 12.46 -13.35
N VAL A 95 2.52 12.35 -13.02
CA VAL A 95 2.99 11.54 -11.88
C VAL A 95 2.53 12.18 -10.58
N VAL A 96 1.93 11.41 -9.69
CA VAL A 96 1.23 11.95 -8.52
C VAL A 96 2.10 12.06 -7.27
N ALA A 97 3.12 11.20 -7.15
CA ALA A 97 3.95 11.12 -5.95
C ALA A 97 5.34 10.53 -6.24
N CYS A 98 6.24 10.67 -5.25
CA CYS A 98 7.48 9.89 -5.20
C CYS A 98 7.46 8.95 -4.01
N LYS A 99 7.95 7.73 -4.18
CA LYS A 99 8.06 6.71 -3.14
C LYS A 99 9.48 6.68 -2.56
N LEU A 100 9.56 6.90 -1.27
CA LEU A 100 10.76 6.75 -0.45
C LEU A 100 10.85 5.31 0.08
N TYR A 101 11.90 4.61 -0.30
CA TYR A 101 12.36 3.39 0.35
C TYR A 101 13.70 3.68 1.01
N PRO A 102 13.87 3.46 2.31
CA PRO A 102 15.21 3.35 2.89
C PRO A 102 15.94 2.18 2.23
N ALA A 103 17.21 2.37 1.89
CA ALA A 103 18.00 1.34 1.20
C ALA A 103 18.02 0.02 2.00
N GLY A 104 17.61 -1.08 1.37
CA GLY A 104 17.56 -2.40 1.98
C GLY A 104 16.35 -2.67 2.88
N ALA A 105 15.37 -1.77 2.96
CA ALA A 105 14.20 -1.93 3.87
C ALA A 105 13.25 -3.05 3.43
N THR A 106 13.08 -3.25 2.12
CA THR A 106 12.11 -4.22 1.58
C THR A 106 12.54 -4.74 0.20
N THR A 107 11.70 -5.52 -0.45
CA THR A 107 11.95 -6.08 -1.79
C THR A 107 12.25 -4.98 -2.80
N ASN A 108 13.34 -5.15 -3.57
CA ASN A 108 13.80 -4.20 -4.61
C ASN A 108 14.05 -2.78 -4.07
N SER A 109 14.53 -2.66 -2.83
CA SER A 109 14.88 -1.38 -2.23
C SER A 109 16.40 -1.09 -2.19
N ASP A 110 17.21 -1.87 -2.90
CA ASP A 110 18.67 -1.70 -2.93
C ASP A 110 19.11 -0.32 -3.45
N ALA A 111 18.35 0.25 -4.42
CA ALA A 111 18.57 1.58 -4.97
C ALA A 111 17.93 2.71 -4.14
N GLY A 112 17.39 2.38 -2.97
CA GLY A 112 16.70 3.32 -2.09
C GLY A 112 17.61 4.40 -1.50
N VAL A 113 17.00 5.27 -0.70
CA VAL A 113 17.67 6.39 -0.09
C VAL A 113 18.54 5.92 1.07
N THR A 114 19.81 6.27 1.04
CA THR A 114 20.79 5.91 2.09
C THR A 114 20.89 6.97 3.19
N ASP A 115 20.59 8.24 2.86
CA ASP A 115 20.53 9.37 3.80
C ASP A 115 19.52 10.40 3.28
N LEU A 116 18.52 10.73 4.11
CA LEU A 116 17.48 11.70 3.75
C LEU A 116 18.04 13.07 3.38
N LYS A 117 19.17 13.49 3.95
CA LYS A 117 19.79 14.79 3.65
C LYS A 117 20.24 14.91 2.20
N LYS A 118 20.62 13.79 1.56
CA LYS A 118 21.02 13.79 0.15
C LYS A 118 19.88 14.21 -0.78
N ILE A 119 18.65 13.86 -0.43
CA ILE A 119 17.46 14.14 -1.23
C ILE A 119 16.73 15.44 -0.82
N TYR A 120 17.23 16.22 0.11
CA TYR A 120 16.61 17.48 0.54
C TYR A 120 16.30 18.45 -0.61
N PRO A 121 17.18 18.65 -1.61
CA PRO A 121 16.85 19.48 -2.79
C PRO A 121 15.64 18.91 -3.56
N THR A 122 15.54 17.61 -3.69
CA THR A 122 14.42 16.92 -4.36
C THR A 122 13.13 17.05 -3.56
N LEU A 123 13.18 16.90 -2.23
CA LEU A 123 12.03 17.11 -1.34
C LEU A 123 11.53 18.56 -1.36
N ALA A 124 12.44 19.53 -1.43
CA ALA A 124 12.10 20.95 -1.59
C ALA A 124 11.35 21.21 -2.92
N ALA A 125 11.81 20.57 -4.01
CA ALA A 125 11.11 20.64 -5.28
C ALA A 125 9.72 19.99 -5.21
N MET A 126 9.60 18.84 -4.57
CA MET A 126 8.31 18.15 -4.35
C MET A 126 7.33 19.05 -3.59
N GLN A 127 7.75 19.63 -2.46
CA GLN A 127 6.93 20.57 -1.70
C GLN A 127 6.49 21.75 -2.56
N LYS A 128 7.39 22.33 -3.33
CA LYS A 128 7.12 23.51 -4.21
C LYS A 128 6.08 23.21 -5.27
N VAL A 129 6.10 22.01 -5.90
CA VAL A 129 5.16 21.66 -6.98
C VAL A 129 3.93 20.89 -6.47
N GLY A 130 3.82 20.66 -5.17
CA GLY A 130 2.73 19.90 -4.57
C GLY A 130 2.71 18.42 -4.98
N MET A 131 3.89 17.79 -5.13
CA MET A 131 4.03 16.36 -5.33
C MET A 131 4.12 15.65 -3.97
N LEU A 132 3.34 14.60 -3.76
CA LEU A 132 3.30 13.88 -2.49
C LEU A 132 4.55 13.01 -2.28
N LEU A 133 4.94 12.83 -1.02
CA LEU A 133 5.94 11.87 -0.59
C LEU A 133 5.25 10.65 0.04
N LEU A 134 5.49 9.46 -0.50
CA LEU A 134 5.02 8.20 0.05
C LEU A 134 6.18 7.49 0.73
N VAL A 135 6.04 7.10 1.99
CA VAL A 135 7.16 6.67 2.83
C VAL A 135 7.00 5.24 3.30
N HIS A 136 7.94 4.37 2.95
CA HIS A 136 8.18 3.13 3.69
C HIS A 136 8.98 3.49 4.95
N GLY A 137 8.34 3.46 6.10
CA GLY A 137 8.88 4.06 7.32
C GLY A 137 9.56 3.08 8.24
N GLU A 138 10.66 2.48 7.82
CA GLU A 138 11.50 1.62 8.65
C GLU A 138 12.96 2.06 8.57
N VAL A 139 13.66 2.10 9.72
CA VAL A 139 15.12 2.17 9.72
C VAL A 139 15.71 0.81 9.33
N THR A 140 16.93 0.82 8.75
CA THR A 140 17.58 -0.41 8.24
C THR A 140 18.85 -0.79 9.01
N SER A 141 19.15 -0.09 10.10
CA SER A 141 20.29 -0.39 10.97
C SER A 141 20.15 -1.78 11.59
N SER A 142 21.22 -2.57 11.56
CA SER A 142 21.21 -3.97 12.01
C SER A 142 21.12 -4.16 13.52
N ASP A 143 21.38 -3.12 14.29
CA ASP A 143 21.28 -3.07 15.75
C ASP A 143 19.87 -2.76 16.25
N ILE A 144 18.95 -2.39 15.35
CA ILE A 144 17.55 -2.14 15.68
C ILE A 144 16.72 -3.39 15.41
N ASP A 145 15.97 -3.84 16.43
CA ASP A 145 15.04 -4.96 16.31
C ASP A 145 14.04 -4.69 15.18
N LEU A 146 13.76 -5.73 14.38
CA LEU A 146 12.85 -5.65 13.24
C LEU A 146 11.46 -5.11 13.65
N PHE A 147 11.00 -5.41 14.87
CA PHE A 147 9.69 -4.98 15.36
C PHE A 147 9.66 -3.52 15.83
N ASP A 148 10.84 -2.89 16.05
CA ASP A 148 10.95 -1.51 16.55
C ASP A 148 11.31 -0.51 15.45
N ARG A 149 11.66 -0.98 14.23
CA ARG A 149 12.16 -0.16 13.11
C ARG A 149 11.25 0.99 12.75
N GLU A 150 9.93 0.80 12.78
CA GLU A 150 8.95 1.83 12.45
C GLU A 150 8.92 2.93 13.53
N ALA A 151 8.91 2.58 14.81
CA ALA A 151 8.94 3.54 15.91
C ALA A 151 10.23 4.39 15.89
N VAL A 152 11.38 3.73 15.68
CA VAL A 152 12.67 4.44 15.56
C VAL A 152 12.70 5.35 14.32
N PHE A 153 12.09 4.94 13.20
CA PHE A 153 11.99 5.78 12.01
C PHE A 153 11.18 7.05 12.28
N ILE A 154 10.07 6.96 13.01
CA ILE A 154 9.27 8.13 13.37
C ILE A 154 10.12 9.15 14.12
N GLU A 155 10.82 8.70 15.16
CA GLU A 155 11.62 9.58 16.03
C GLU A 155 12.83 10.19 15.31
N THR A 156 13.56 9.36 14.55
CA THR A 156 14.86 9.75 14.01
C THR A 156 14.81 10.33 12.61
N GLN A 157 13.77 10.03 11.83
CA GLN A 157 13.67 10.41 10.43
C GLN A 157 12.41 11.23 10.13
N LEU A 158 11.22 10.75 10.51
CA LEU A 158 9.97 11.35 10.08
C LEU A 158 9.70 12.70 10.78
N ILE A 159 9.91 12.79 12.08
CA ILE A 159 9.74 14.04 12.85
C ILE A 159 10.69 15.13 12.33
N PRO A 160 12.01 14.90 12.17
CA PRO A 160 12.91 15.87 11.53
C PRO A 160 12.48 16.26 10.11
N LEU A 161 12.09 15.28 9.29
CA LEU A 161 11.63 15.54 7.93
C LEU A 161 10.42 16.47 7.91
N ARG A 162 9.42 16.21 8.76
CA ARG A 162 8.23 17.06 8.88
C ARG A 162 8.54 18.48 9.34
N ARG A 163 9.49 18.63 10.27
CA ARG A 163 9.96 19.95 10.73
C ARG A 163 10.62 20.74 9.59
N ASP A 164 11.47 20.06 8.79
CA ASP A 164 12.25 20.69 7.74
C ASP A 164 11.42 20.96 6.47
N PHE A 165 10.33 20.20 6.24
CA PHE A 165 9.39 20.33 5.11
C PHE A 165 7.93 20.35 5.61
N PRO A 166 7.48 21.44 6.27
CA PRO A 166 6.18 21.49 6.96
C PRO A 166 4.95 21.42 6.02
N GLU A 167 5.08 21.82 4.76
CA GLU A 167 3.99 21.82 3.77
C GLU A 167 4.08 20.66 2.79
N LEU A 168 5.10 19.80 2.88
CA LEU A 168 5.19 18.59 2.08
C LEU A 168 4.10 17.61 2.54
N LYS A 169 3.18 17.26 1.63
CA LYS A 169 2.20 16.21 1.92
C LYS A 169 2.89 14.85 1.96
N ILE A 170 2.76 14.15 3.08
CA ILE A 170 3.37 12.85 3.31
C ILE A 170 2.29 11.81 3.59
N VAL A 171 2.38 10.67 2.90
CA VAL A 171 1.63 9.46 3.25
C VAL A 171 2.60 8.48 3.89
N PHE A 172 2.38 8.19 5.17
CA PHE A 172 3.08 7.13 5.89
C PHE A 172 2.41 5.80 5.51
N GLU A 173 3.07 5.08 4.63
CA GLU A 173 2.49 3.91 3.97
C GLU A 173 2.46 2.70 4.90
N HIS A 174 1.39 1.86 4.76
CA HIS A 174 1.25 0.54 5.40
C HIS A 174 1.74 0.51 6.85
N ILE A 175 1.33 1.50 7.66
CA ILE A 175 1.76 1.59 9.06
C ILE A 175 1.37 0.34 9.85
N THR A 176 2.23 -0.05 10.80
CA THR A 176 2.11 -1.33 11.53
C THR A 176 2.09 -1.20 13.03
N THR A 177 2.37 -0.02 13.59
CA THR A 177 2.50 0.18 15.03
C THR A 177 1.44 1.13 15.59
N LYS A 178 1.20 1.01 16.89
CA LYS A 178 0.43 2.01 17.65
C LYS A 178 1.11 3.38 17.59
N ASP A 179 2.45 3.40 17.64
CA ASP A 179 3.25 4.62 17.60
C ASP A 179 2.97 5.41 16.31
N ALA A 180 2.93 4.72 15.15
CA ALA A 180 2.58 5.34 13.89
C ALA A 180 1.12 5.83 13.85
N ALA A 181 0.17 5.03 14.37
CA ALA A 181 -1.22 5.43 14.45
C ALA A 181 -1.40 6.68 15.32
N ASP A 182 -0.79 6.72 16.50
CA ASP A 182 -0.84 7.88 17.42
C ASP A 182 -0.18 9.12 16.80
N TYR A 183 0.97 8.94 16.13
CA TYR A 183 1.66 10.04 15.45
C TYR A 183 0.78 10.66 14.36
N VAL A 184 0.20 9.85 13.47
CA VAL A 184 -0.68 10.34 12.39
C VAL A 184 -1.97 10.93 12.95
N MET A 185 -2.53 10.35 14.02
CA MET A 185 -3.72 10.87 14.70
C MET A 185 -3.52 12.29 15.20
N SER A 186 -2.34 12.61 15.71
CA SER A 186 -1.97 13.93 16.25
C SER A 186 -1.41 14.90 15.20
N ALA A 187 -1.10 14.43 13.99
CA ALA A 187 -0.47 15.24 12.96
C ALA A 187 -1.43 16.27 12.33
N ASP A 188 -0.86 17.19 11.56
CA ASP A 188 -1.60 18.19 10.79
C ASP A 188 -2.17 17.65 9.46
N ARG A 189 -2.75 18.56 8.65
CA ARG A 189 -3.36 18.25 7.35
C ARG A 189 -2.40 17.76 6.26
N TYR A 190 -1.10 17.84 6.46
CA TYR A 190 -0.08 17.42 5.50
C TYR A 190 0.42 16.00 5.75
N MET A 191 -0.16 15.30 6.72
CA MET A 191 0.20 13.93 7.07
C MET A 191 -1.01 13.02 7.02
N ALA A 192 -0.86 11.87 6.37
CA ALA A 192 -1.83 10.78 6.36
C ALA A 192 -1.11 9.43 6.38
N ALA A 193 -1.87 8.33 6.48
CA ALA A 193 -1.33 6.98 6.44
C ALA A 193 -2.22 6.01 5.68
N THR A 194 -1.61 5.02 5.03
CA THR A 194 -2.31 3.85 4.52
C THR A 194 -2.29 2.71 5.53
N LEU A 195 -3.36 1.95 5.55
CA LEU A 195 -3.54 0.74 6.36
C LEU A 195 -3.93 -0.43 5.48
N THR A 196 -3.23 -1.54 5.63
CA THR A 196 -3.47 -2.76 4.84
C THR A 196 -4.46 -3.69 5.53
N ALA A 197 -5.22 -4.47 4.78
CA ALA A 197 -6.14 -5.45 5.34
C ALA A 197 -5.42 -6.48 6.23
N HIS A 198 -4.24 -6.94 5.83
CA HIS A 198 -3.51 -7.95 6.58
C HIS A 198 -2.97 -7.42 7.93
N HIS A 199 -2.58 -6.14 8.04
CA HIS A 199 -2.20 -5.55 9.33
C HIS A 199 -3.40 -5.25 10.23
N LEU A 200 -4.61 -5.09 9.67
CA LEU A 200 -5.85 -4.96 10.45
C LEU A 200 -6.35 -6.31 10.99
N LEU A 201 -6.20 -7.38 10.20
CA LEU A 201 -6.74 -8.71 10.51
C LEU A 201 -5.79 -9.57 11.37
N TYR A 202 -4.47 -9.43 11.18
CA TYR A 202 -3.50 -10.36 11.74
C TYR A 202 -2.46 -9.67 12.61
N ASN A 203 -2.07 -10.35 13.68
CA ASN A 203 -0.86 -10.06 14.44
C ASN A 203 0.27 -11.05 14.03
N ARG A 204 1.47 -10.86 14.57
CA ARG A 204 2.66 -11.64 14.21
C ARG A 204 2.53 -13.16 14.42
N ASN A 205 1.58 -13.63 15.26
CA ASN A 205 1.37 -15.05 15.44
C ASN A 205 0.93 -15.74 14.15
N ALA A 206 0.25 -15.01 13.24
CA ALA A 206 -0.19 -15.56 11.97
C ALA A 206 0.97 -16.08 11.09
N ILE A 207 2.18 -15.56 11.28
CA ILE A 207 3.39 -16.01 10.56
C ILE A 207 3.85 -17.40 11.04
N PHE A 208 3.53 -17.77 12.31
CA PHE A 208 4.12 -18.93 12.99
C PHE A 208 3.11 -20.00 13.41
N THR A 209 1.81 -19.75 13.28
CA THR A 209 0.78 -20.69 13.70
C THR A 209 0.80 -21.97 12.85
N GLY A 210 1.08 -23.10 13.47
CA GLY A 210 1.19 -24.41 12.81
C GLY A 210 2.48 -24.61 12.02
N GLY A 211 3.47 -23.72 12.20
CA GLY A 211 4.74 -23.68 11.47
C GLY A 211 4.96 -22.32 10.82
N ILE A 212 6.02 -22.18 10.00
CA ILE A 212 6.27 -20.95 9.26
C ILE A 212 5.27 -20.85 8.10
N ARG A 213 4.54 -19.73 8.04
CA ARG A 213 3.55 -19.44 7.00
C ARG A 213 4.07 -18.31 6.09
N PRO A 214 4.84 -18.61 5.04
CA PRO A 214 5.54 -17.59 4.24
C PRO A 214 4.61 -16.61 3.53
N HIS A 215 3.36 -16.99 3.22
CA HIS A 215 2.38 -16.11 2.56
C HIS A 215 1.82 -15.02 3.50
N TYR A 216 2.09 -15.09 4.82
CA TYR A 216 1.82 -14.04 5.81
C TYR A 216 3.04 -13.15 6.10
N TYR A 217 4.20 -13.44 5.50
CA TYR A 217 5.40 -12.64 5.66
C TYR A 217 5.38 -11.45 4.71
N CYS A 218 5.41 -10.25 5.28
CA CYS A 218 5.50 -8.96 4.60
C CYS A 218 6.50 -8.03 5.31
N LEU A 219 6.87 -6.93 4.67
CA LEU A 219 7.63 -5.84 5.27
C LEU A 219 6.90 -4.52 4.98
N PRO A 220 6.57 -3.74 6.03
CA PRO A 220 6.86 -4.00 7.46
C PRO A 220 6.14 -5.25 7.98
N VAL A 221 6.82 -5.95 8.91
CA VAL A 221 6.32 -7.23 9.44
C VAL A 221 5.09 -7.01 10.32
N LEU A 222 4.18 -8.01 10.37
CA LEU A 222 3.07 -8.05 11.34
C LEU A 222 3.60 -7.88 12.77
N LYS A 223 2.95 -7.03 13.55
CA LYS A 223 3.37 -6.67 14.91
C LYS A 223 2.57 -7.43 16.00
N ARG A 224 2.73 -7.04 17.26
CA ARG A 224 1.96 -7.57 18.40
C ARG A 224 0.48 -7.23 18.29
N GLU A 225 -0.37 -7.96 19.02
CA GLU A 225 -1.81 -7.72 19.07
C GLU A 225 -2.16 -6.29 19.51
N THR A 226 -1.41 -5.70 20.43
CA THR A 226 -1.61 -4.31 20.88
C THR A 226 -1.50 -3.31 19.72
N HIS A 227 -0.59 -3.53 18.79
CA HIS A 227 -0.45 -2.71 17.59
C HIS A 227 -1.61 -2.95 16.62
N ARG A 228 -1.95 -4.22 16.33
CA ARG A 228 -3.09 -4.55 15.45
C ARG A 228 -4.39 -3.89 15.92
N VAL A 229 -4.68 -3.97 17.20
CA VAL A 229 -5.88 -3.33 17.79
C VAL A 229 -5.86 -1.81 17.62
N ALA A 230 -4.69 -1.18 17.81
CA ALA A 230 -4.53 0.26 17.61
C ALA A 230 -4.75 0.66 16.13
N LEU A 231 -4.21 -0.12 15.18
CA LEU A 231 -4.43 0.11 13.74
C LEU A 231 -5.90 -0.02 13.36
N LEU A 232 -6.57 -1.07 13.83
CA LEU A 232 -8.00 -1.28 13.57
C LEU A 232 -8.85 -0.15 14.17
N SER A 233 -8.52 0.31 15.37
CA SER A 233 -9.14 1.47 15.99
C SER A 233 -8.92 2.74 15.17
N ALA A 234 -7.72 2.98 14.66
CA ALA A 234 -7.42 4.13 13.80
C ALA A 234 -8.20 4.08 12.48
N ALA A 235 -8.21 2.92 11.80
CA ALA A 235 -8.95 2.73 10.54
C ALA A 235 -10.45 2.99 10.69
N THR A 236 -11.02 2.60 11.82
CA THR A 236 -12.46 2.68 12.09
C THR A 236 -12.88 3.91 12.90
N SER A 237 -11.95 4.85 13.16
CA SER A 237 -12.17 6.05 13.99
C SER A 237 -12.98 7.14 13.29
N GLY A 238 -13.11 7.10 11.96
CA GLY A 238 -13.64 8.21 11.15
C GLY A 238 -12.64 9.35 10.92
N ASN A 239 -11.38 9.22 11.38
CA ASN A 239 -10.36 10.21 11.11
C ASN A 239 -9.91 10.14 9.63
N THR A 240 -10.06 11.26 8.92
CA THR A 240 -9.80 11.36 7.48
C THR A 240 -8.34 11.20 7.05
N ARG A 241 -7.40 11.12 8.00
CA ARG A 241 -5.98 10.89 7.71
C ARG A 241 -5.64 9.41 7.48
N PHE A 242 -6.57 8.49 7.76
CA PHE A 242 -6.37 7.06 7.51
C PHE A 242 -7.21 6.62 6.33
N PHE A 243 -6.58 5.89 5.42
CA PHE A 243 -7.26 5.35 4.25
C PHE A 243 -6.65 4.04 3.77
N LEU A 244 -7.36 3.39 2.87
CA LEU A 244 -7.00 2.10 2.31
C LEU A 244 -5.72 2.18 1.48
N GLY A 245 -4.80 1.25 1.71
CA GLY A 245 -3.71 0.92 0.81
C GLY A 245 -3.42 -0.55 0.97
N THR A 246 -3.65 -1.35 -0.07
CA THR A 246 -3.60 -2.81 0.08
C THR A 246 -2.21 -3.33 0.36
N ASP A 247 -1.17 -2.66 -0.14
CA ASP A 247 0.18 -3.21 -0.25
C ASP A 247 0.16 -4.65 -0.78
N SER A 248 -0.78 -4.90 -1.72
CA SER A 248 -0.80 -6.19 -2.40
C SER A 248 0.50 -6.35 -3.18
N ALA A 249 1.32 -7.29 -2.73
CA ALA A 249 2.69 -7.46 -3.23
C ALA A 249 2.90 -8.90 -3.70
N PRO A 250 2.58 -9.20 -4.97
CA PRO A 250 2.66 -10.55 -5.52
C PRO A 250 4.11 -11.01 -5.69
N HIS A 251 4.34 -12.28 -5.36
CA HIS A 251 5.58 -13.02 -5.62
C HIS A 251 5.24 -14.44 -6.06
N PRO A 252 6.06 -15.06 -6.92
CA PRO A 252 5.93 -16.48 -7.23
C PRO A 252 5.96 -17.33 -5.95
N ALA A 253 5.10 -18.35 -5.87
CA ALA A 253 4.98 -19.20 -4.68
C ALA A 253 6.32 -19.82 -4.28
N HIS A 254 7.09 -20.32 -5.25
CA HIS A 254 8.41 -20.92 -5.00
C HIS A 254 9.43 -19.94 -4.40
N LEU A 255 9.31 -18.63 -4.65
CA LEU A 255 10.19 -17.61 -4.04
C LEU A 255 9.72 -17.22 -2.63
N LYS A 256 8.44 -17.36 -2.34
CA LYS A 256 7.93 -17.19 -0.97
C LYS A 256 8.24 -18.39 -0.09
N GLU A 257 8.17 -19.58 -0.64
CA GLU A 257 8.41 -20.86 0.05
C GLU A 257 9.90 -21.29 0.05
N HIS A 258 10.77 -20.40 -0.40
CA HIS A 258 12.23 -20.59 -0.38
C HIS A 258 12.81 -20.33 1.02
N ALA A 259 13.99 -20.88 1.31
CA ALA A 259 14.71 -20.69 2.58
C ALA A 259 14.91 -19.20 2.96
N SER A 260 15.04 -18.32 1.97
CA SER A 260 15.10 -16.86 2.09
C SER A 260 13.86 -16.20 1.47
N GLY A 261 12.68 -16.59 1.91
CA GLY A 261 11.41 -16.21 1.31
C GLY A 261 11.21 -14.71 1.14
N CYS A 262 10.61 -14.31 0.00
CA CYS A 262 10.30 -12.91 -0.29
C CYS A 262 9.25 -12.33 0.65
N ALA A 263 9.42 -11.07 1.04
CA ALA A 263 8.40 -10.31 1.77
C ALA A 263 7.33 -9.78 0.80
N GLY A 264 6.06 -9.94 1.17
CA GLY A 264 4.90 -9.42 0.44
C GLY A 264 3.69 -10.34 0.55
N CYS A 265 2.52 -9.79 0.88
CA CYS A 265 1.25 -10.50 0.87
C CYS A 265 0.47 -10.15 -0.39
N TYR A 266 -0.07 -11.13 -1.10
CA TYR A 266 -0.97 -10.87 -2.21
C TYR A 266 -2.42 -10.84 -1.74
N THR A 267 -3.05 -9.68 -1.84
CA THR A 267 -4.41 -9.42 -1.32
C THR A 267 -5.38 -8.91 -2.38
N ALA A 268 -4.90 -8.48 -3.56
CA ALA A 268 -5.75 -7.86 -4.59
C ALA A 268 -6.89 -8.76 -5.12
N HIS A 269 -6.81 -10.08 -4.94
CA HIS A 269 -7.87 -11.02 -5.34
C HIS A 269 -9.16 -10.88 -4.52
N ALA A 270 -9.09 -10.36 -3.28
CA ALA A 270 -10.20 -10.26 -2.33
C ALA A 270 -9.98 -9.10 -1.32
N ALA A 271 -9.43 -7.98 -1.80
CA ALA A 271 -9.03 -6.90 -0.91
C ALA A 271 -10.21 -6.30 -0.16
N MET A 272 -11.29 -5.94 -0.84
CA MET A 272 -12.45 -5.30 -0.23
C MET A 272 -13.21 -6.24 0.71
N GLU A 273 -13.23 -7.54 0.42
CA GLU A 273 -13.78 -8.55 1.31
C GLU A 273 -13.03 -8.62 2.64
N MET A 274 -11.69 -8.57 2.59
CA MET A 274 -10.85 -8.57 3.80
C MET A 274 -10.98 -7.27 4.60
N TYR A 275 -11.11 -6.11 3.95
CA TYR A 275 -11.40 -4.86 4.67
C TYR A 275 -12.80 -4.89 5.30
N ALA A 276 -13.81 -5.41 4.59
CA ALA A 276 -15.14 -5.57 5.14
C ALA A 276 -15.13 -6.50 6.37
N GLU A 277 -14.40 -7.64 6.33
CA GLU A 277 -14.21 -8.53 7.47
C GLU A 277 -13.58 -7.78 8.66
N ALA A 278 -12.54 -6.99 8.42
CA ALA A 278 -11.87 -6.23 9.48
C ALA A 278 -12.81 -5.21 10.16
N PHE A 279 -13.54 -4.41 9.37
CA PHE A 279 -14.48 -3.40 9.88
C PHE A 279 -15.70 -4.03 10.55
N ASP A 280 -16.21 -5.13 9.99
CA ASP A 280 -17.33 -5.88 10.55
C ASP A 280 -16.99 -6.50 11.92
N SER A 281 -15.75 -6.96 12.10
CA SER A 281 -15.27 -7.58 13.33
C SER A 281 -15.40 -6.67 14.56
N VAL A 282 -15.48 -5.37 14.36
CA VAL A 282 -15.66 -4.35 15.41
C VAL A 282 -16.98 -3.55 15.26
N GLY A 283 -17.88 -4.00 14.37
CA GLY A 283 -19.20 -3.38 14.17
C GLY A 283 -19.15 -1.97 13.55
N LYS A 284 -18.14 -1.71 12.69
CA LYS A 284 -17.85 -0.39 12.10
C LYS A 284 -17.91 -0.37 10.56
N LEU A 285 -18.75 -1.21 9.97
CA LEU A 285 -18.94 -1.21 8.50
C LEU A 285 -19.37 0.14 7.93
N ASP A 286 -20.06 0.95 8.71
CA ASP A 286 -20.47 2.32 8.37
C ASP A 286 -19.29 3.26 8.10
N GLN A 287 -18.09 2.95 8.61
CA GLN A 287 -16.88 3.73 8.39
C GLN A 287 -16.08 3.28 7.15
N LEU A 288 -16.41 2.13 6.56
CA LEU A 288 -15.61 1.54 5.47
C LEU A 288 -15.64 2.40 4.20
N GLU A 289 -16.80 3.00 3.85
CA GLU A 289 -16.91 3.82 2.64
C GLU A 289 -15.99 5.05 2.71
N ALA A 290 -15.99 5.79 3.81
CA ALA A 290 -15.12 6.95 3.97
C ALA A 290 -13.63 6.55 3.91
N PHE A 291 -13.26 5.47 4.61
CA PHE A 291 -11.90 4.95 4.65
C PHE A 291 -11.40 4.47 3.27
N ALA A 292 -12.23 3.77 2.51
CA ALA A 292 -11.82 3.15 1.25
C ALA A 292 -11.99 4.08 0.03
N SER A 293 -13.00 4.98 0.05
CA SER A 293 -13.44 5.69 -1.16
C SER A 293 -13.31 7.21 -1.09
N PHE A 294 -13.20 7.81 0.12
CA PHE A 294 -13.24 9.28 0.25
C PHE A 294 -11.92 9.85 0.77
N ASN A 295 -11.41 9.35 1.90
CA ASN A 295 -10.31 9.97 2.63
C ASN A 295 -9.04 10.12 1.79
N GLY A 296 -8.67 9.07 1.06
CA GLY A 296 -7.49 9.11 0.20
C GLY A 296 -7.67 10.07 -0.99
N ALA A 297 -8.82 10.02 -1.68
CA ALA A 297 -9.12 10.92 -2.79
C ALA A 297 -9.03 12.39 -2.33
N ASP A 298 -9.64 12.72 -1.20
CA ASP A 298 -9.62 14.06 -0.61
C ASP A 298 -8.19 14.49 -0.23
N PHE A 299 -7.39 13.60 0.37
CA PHE A 299 -5.99 13.88 0.72
C PHE A 299 -5.12 14.15 -0.50
N TYR A 300 -5.29 13.35 -1.57
CA TYR A 300 -4.58 13.53 -2.84
C TYR A 300 -5.12 14.72 -3.66
N GLY A 301 -6.27 15.28 -3.30
CA GLY A 301 -6.93 16.36 -4.04
C GLY A 301 -7.52 15.89 -5.37
N LEU A 302 -7.95 14.64 -5.43
CA LEU A 302 -8.60 14.03 -6.59
C LEU A 302 -10.12 13.95 -6.40
N PRO A 303 -10.92 14.01 -7.47
CA PRO A 303 -12.36 13.82 -7.35
C PRO A 303 -12.66 12.41 -6.83
N ARG A 304 -13.71 12.27 -6.01
CA ARG A 304 -14.22 10.97 -5.58
C ARG A 304 -14.84 10.22 -6.77
N ASN A 305 -14.73 8.90 -6.80
CA ASN A 305 -15.34 8.07 -7.82
C ASN A 305 -16.86 8.21 -7.83
N GLN A 306 -17.48 7.97 -8.99
CA GLN A 306 -18.94 8.01 -9.16
C GLN A 306 -19.58 6.60 -9.18
N GLY A 307 -18.79 5.56 -9.50
CA GLY A 307 -19.24 4.18 -9.51
C GLY A 307 -19.44 3.63 -8.10
N GLN A 308 -20.07 2.47 -8.02
CA GLN A 308 -20.30 1.75 -6.76
C GLN A 308 -19.86 0.30 -6.88
N ILE A 309 -19.53 -0.30 -5.73
CA ILE A 309 -19.37 -1.73 -5.56
C ILE A 309 -20.32 -2.24 -4.47
N THR A 310 -20.71 -3.49 -4.56
CA THR A 310 -21.54 -4.12 -3.53
C THR A 310 -20.84 -5.37 -3.00
N LEU A 311 -20.78 -5.47 -1.69
CA LEU A 311 -20.31 -6.65 -0.96
C LEU A 311 -21.52 -7.34 -0.33
N LYS A 312 -21.58 -8.67 -0.44
CA LYS A 312 -22.59 -9.52 0.20
C LYS A 312 -21.97 -10.29 1.35
N ARG A 313 -22.71 -10.42 2.44
CA ARG A 313 -22.36 -11.32 3.54
C ARG A 313 -22.66 -12.76 3.11
N GLU A 314 -21.75 -13.32 2.36
CA GLU A 314 -21.82 -14.65 1.77
C GLU A 314 -20.43 -15.29 1.89
N SER A 315 -20.37 -16.45 2.56
CA SER A 315 -19.10 -17.15 2.71
C SER A 315 -18.68 -17.78 1.38
N TRP A 316 -17.42 -17.56 1.02
CA TRP A 316 -16.81 -18.16 -0.16
C TRP A 316 -15.32 -18.44 0.12
N THR A 317 -14.71 -19.27 -0.72
CA THR A 317 -13.30 -19.64 -0.59
C THR A 317 -12.55 -19.20 -1.83
N PRO A 318 -11.50 -18.37 -1.72
CA PRO A 318 -10.62 -18.03 -2.83
C PRO A 318 -9.92 -19.27 -3.41
N GLN A 319 -9.50 -19.17 -4.66
CA GLN A 319 -8.67 -20.20 -5.29
C GLN A 319 -7.36 -20.39 -4.51
N GLU A 320 -6.82 -21.60 -4.55
CA GLU A 320 -5.56 -21.92 -3.87
C GLU A 320 -4.36 -21.19 -4.50
N SER A 321 -4.38 -21.02 -5.82
CA SER A 321 -3.37 -20.30 -6.57
C SER A 321 -3.92 -19.64 -7.83
N TYR A 322 -3.14 -18.70 -8.38
CA TYR A 322 -3.41 -18.04 -9.66
C TYR A 322 -2.17 -18.13 -10.55
N PRO A 323 -2.31 -18.08 -11.89
CA PRO A 323 -1.17 -17.98 -12.81
C PRO A 323 -0.34 -16.72 -12.53
N PHE A 324 0.99 -16.82 -12.63
CA PHE A 324 1.91 -15.69 -12.46
C PHE A 324 3.10 -15.81 -13.42
N GLY A 325 2.85 -15.53 -14.70
CA GLY A 325 3.75 -15.88 -15.78
C GLY A 325 3.89 -17.40 -15.90
N GLU A 326 5.11 -17.90 -15.82
CA GLU A 326 5.40 -19.36 -15.84
C GLU A 326 5.29 -20.01 -14.44
N ALA A 327 5.00 -19.23 -13.41
CA ALA A 327 4.90 -19.67 -12.02
C ALA A 327 3.46 -19.58 -11.50
N GLU A 328 3.28 -19.93 -10.23
CA GLU A 328 2.02 -19.75 -9.49
C GLU A 328 2.18 -18.65 -8.44
N LEU A 329 1.07 -17.98 -8.17
CA LEU A 329 0.88 -17.00 -7.10
C LEU A 329 -0.13 -17.54 -6.10
N LYS A 330 0.28 -17.72 -4.85
CA LYS A 330 -0.65 -18.05 -3.77
C LYS A 330 -1.13 -16.78 -3.07
N PRO A 331 -2.45 -16.55 -3.01
CA PRO A 331 -2.99 -15.38 -2.33
C PRO A 331 -2.98 -15.56 -0.81
N LEU A 332 -3.06 -14.45 -0.09
CA LEU A 332 -3.40 -14.47 1.33
C LEU A 332 -4.80 -15.09 1.47
N ARG A 333 -5.03 -15.91 2.50
CA ARG A 333 -6.29 -16.68 2.69
C ARG A 333 -6.55 -17.72 1.58
N SER A 334 -5.50 -18.22 0.91
CA SER A 334 -5.58 -19.33 -0.04
C SER A 334 -6.31 -20.52 0.58
N GLY A 335 -7.41 -20.98 -0.03
CA GLY A 335 -8.21 -22.10 0.47
C GLY A 335 -8.97 -21.85 1.79
N GLU A 336 -8.89 -20.65 2.37
CA GLU A 336 -9.60 -20.30 3.60
C GLU A 336 -10.90 -19.53 3.30
N ALA A 337 -11.97 -19.77 4.06
CA ALA A 337 -13.25 -19.08 3.86
C ALA A 337 -13.16 -17.59 4.25
N LEU A 338 -13.74 -16.74 3.39
CA LEU A 338 -13.99 -15.31 3.65
C LEU A 338 -15.48 -15.09 3.90
N PRO A 339 -15.89 -14.23 4.86
CA PRO A 339 -17.30 -14.03 5.20
C PRO A 339 -18.03 -13.05 4.28
N TRP A 340 -17.32 -12.29 3.49
CA TRP A 340 -17.81 -11.30 2.53
C TRP A 340 -17.41 -11.67 1.11
N ARG A 341 -18.24 -11.33 0.14
CA ARG A 341 -18.00 -11.56 -1.28
C ARG A 341 -18.43 -10.36 -2.11
N MET A 342 -17.63 -9.96 -3.07
CA MET A 342 -18.02 -9.01 -4.09
C MET A 342 -19.19 -9.56 -4.92
N ALA A 343 -20.23 -8.73 -5.18
CA ALA A 343 -21.43 -9.12 -5.89
C ALA A 343 -21.24 -9.16 -7.43
#